data_385d18268471edd31128dc251cb4e41c
#
_entry.id   385d18268471edd31128dc251cb4e41c
#
_cell.length_a   1.000
_cell.length_b   1.000
_cell.length_c   1.000
_cell.angle_alpha   90.00
_cell.angle_beta   90.00
_cell.angle_gamma   90.00
#
_symmetry.space_group_name_H-M   'P 1'
#
loop_
_entity.id
_entity.type
_entity.pdbx_description
1 polymer ?
#
loop_
_entity_poly.entity_id
_entity_poly.type
_entity_poly.pdbx_seq_one_letter_code
_entity_poly.pdbx_strand_id
1 'polypeptide(L)'
;MITTETVLNVKATWQLMIKADADPQIKGSGANRTRKRSNSGSGLQTLSLPWGVPQGSILGPLLFCIYIMPLGAVFKQHAVSYHLYADDCQIYFSLKPKDSTKPLFDCLHEVKQWLADNFLHLNDSKTEVIVFSPTSVRAAQQPDLNYLSPNVTSVVSNLGIRIYSALKMDAQVNSMVRSCFYHLRHISKLKSILSVRLLQSVIHAFITSRLDYSNSCLYGISEVALSRLQLVQNSAARFLTGAERRHHISPILKTLHWLPVKFRINYKILLLTFKSLNGQVPPYLCDLLHYNHPPCALRSEDQLLLTVPKARLKTRGESAFSVYAPKLWNSLPLQVRQASFIAIFKSRLKTLYFTYAFDP
;
A
#
# COMPACT_ATOMS: atom_id res chain seq x y z
N MET A 1 5.42 10.53 -22.13
CA MET A 1 5.78 11.93 -21.80
C MET A 1 5.68 12.10 -20.29
N ILE A 2 6.79 12.18 -19.56
CA ILE A 2 6.75 12.68 -18.18
C ILE A 2 6.91 14.19 -18.34
N THR A 3 5.78 14.84 -18.34
CA THR A 3 5.66 16.30 -18.32
C THR A 3 6.25 16.84 -17.00
N THR A 4 6.63 18.11 -17.00
CA THR A 4 7.02 18.89 -15.82
C THR A 4 5.84 19.12 -14.89
N GLU A 5 4.98 18.10 -14.70
CA GLU A 5 3.76 18.19 -13.93
C GLU A 5 4.04 18.00 -12.45
N THR A 6 3.46 18.85 -11.64
CA THR A 6 3.37 18.69 -10.20
C THR A 6 2.13 17.86 -9.90
N VAL A 7 2.26 16.75 -9.19
CA VAL A 7 1.13 15.92 -8.79
C VAL A 7 0.82 16.21 -7.33
N LEU A 8 -0.40 16.64 -7.07
CA LEU A 8 -0.98 16.77 -5.73
C LEU A 8 -1.69 15.48 -5.37
N ASN A 9 -1.43 14.98 -4.19
CA ASN A 9 -2.21 13.91 -3.58
C ASN A 9 -2.82 14.44 -2.29
N VAL A 10 -4.14 14.49 -2.24
CA VAL A 10 -4.91 14.87 -1.06
C VAL A 10 -5.49 13.60 -0.47
N LYS A 11 -5.04 13.25 0.73
CA LYS A 11 -5.64 12.19 1.53
C LYS A 11 -6.68 12.82 2.46
N ALA A 12 -7.89 12.32 2.42
CA ALA A 12 -9.00 12.77 3.26
C ALA A 12 -9.67 11.56 3.92
N THR A 13 -10.20 11.74 5.10
CA THR A 13 -10.94 10.72 5.84
C THR A 13 -12.32 11.29 6.21
N TRP A 14 -13.36 10.46 6.05
CA TRP A 14 -14.72 10.84 6.36
C TRP A 14 -15.14 10.33 7.74
N GLN A 15 -16.03 11.06 8.38
CA GLN A 15 -16.63 10.62 9.64
C GLN A 15 -18.15 10.72 9.53
N LEU A 16 -18.84 9.66 9.91
CA LEU A 16 -20.31 9.65 9.96
C LEU A 16 -20.77 10.66 11.02
N MET A 17 -21.56 11.65 10.61
CA MET A 17 -22.27 12.51 11.55
C MET A 17 -23.47 11.75 12.10
N ILE A 18 -23.34 11.18 13.28
CA ILE A 18 -24.48 10.80 14.08
C ILE A 18 -24.97 12.11 14.72
N LYS A 19 -26.01 12.76 14.15
CA LYS A 19 -26.83 13.67 14.93
C LYS A 19 -27.57 12.81 15.97
N ALA A 20 -26.95 12.64 17.12
CA ALA A 20 -27.73 12.41 18.30
C ALA A 20 -28.54 13.70 18.51
N ASP A 21 -29.84 13.67 18.29
CA ASP A 21 -30.75 14.63 18.91
C ASP A 21 -30.50 14.48 20.40
N ALA A 22 -29.70 15.39 20.92
CA ALA A 22 -29.19 15.34 22.27
C ALA A 22 -30.36 15.61 23.21
N ASP A 23 -30.75 14.63 23.94
CA ASP A 23 -31.24 14.83 25.29
C ASP A 23 -30.10 15.58 26.05
N PRO A 24 -30.35 16.83 26.57
CA PRO A 24 -29.31 17.65 27.16
C PRO A 24 -28.68 17.11 28.44
N GLN A 25 -29.08 15.94 28.89
CA GLN A 25 -28.67 15.37 30.18
C GLN A 25 -27.44 14.44 30.12
N ILE A 26 -26.86 14.16 28.94
CA ILE A 26 -25.62 13.36 28.83
C ILE A 26 -24.44 14.25 28.47
N LYS A 27 -24.16 15.24 29.33
CA LYS A 27 -22.85 15.85 29.44
C LYS A 27 -22.08 15.10 30.52
N GLY A 28 -21.07 14.37 30.15
CA GLY A 28 -20.16 13.89 31.17
C GLY A 28 -19.28 12.74 30.78
N SER A 29 -18.03 13.06 30.73
CA SER A 29 -16.86 12.26 31.09
C SER A 29 -16.19 11.43 29.97
N GLY A 30 -15.00 11.91 29.69
CA GLY A 30 -13.92 11.22 29.00
C GLY A 30 -13.65 9.85 29.61
N ALA A 31 -13.49 8.90 28.73
CA ALA A 31 -13.35 7.50 29.05
C ALA A 31 -12.01 7.16 29.67
N ASN A 32 -11.98 6.95 30.98
CA ASN A 32 -11.02 6.05 31.63
C ASN A 32 -11.74 4.70 31.85
N ARG A 33 -11.46 3.71 31.00
CA ARG A 33 -11.95 2.35 31.18
C ARG A 33 -11.12 1.62 32.23
N THR A 34 -11.49 1.74 33.48
CA THR A 34 -11.18 0.75 34.51
C THR A 34 -12.31 -0.26 34.55
N ARG A 35 -11.98 -1.50 34.19
CA ARG A 35 -12.88 -2.67 34.20
C ARG A 35 -13.19 -3.03 35.67
N LYS A 36 -14.31 -2.60 36.20
CA LYS A 36 -14.90 -3.21 37.42
C LYS A 36 -15.92 -4.26 36.99
N ARG A 37 -15.61 -5.52 37.28
CA ARG A 37 -16.62 -6.60 37.30
C ARG A 37 -17.60 -6.32 38.44
N SER A 38 -18.84 -6.05 38.11
CA SER A 38 -19.97 -6.22 39.04
C SER A 38 -20.94 -7.24 38.45
N ASN A 39 -21.03 -8.38 39.11
CA ASN A 39 -22.13 -9.33 38.94
C ASN A 39 -23.41 -8.67 39.45
N SER A 40 -24.27 -8.27 38.54
CA SER A 40 -25.71 -8.12 38.80
C SER A 40 -26.41 -8.23 37.44
N GLY A 41 -27.34 -9.18 37.37
CA GLY A 41 -28.13 -9.44 36.16
C GLY A 41 -28.93 -8.20 35.78
N SER A 42 -28.43 -7.49 34.78
CA SER A 42 -29.13 -6.41 34.10
C SER A 42 -29.45 -6.89 32.69
N GLY A 43 -30.74 -6.92 32.39
CA GLY A 43 -31.25 -7.28 31.07
C GLY A 43 -30.56 -6.47 29.98
N LEU A 44 -30.32 -7.10 28.84
CA LEU A 44 -29.87 -6.48 27.62
C LEU A 44 -30.79 -5.29 27.28
N GLN A 45 -30.34 -4.09 27.55
CA GLN A 45 -31.00 -2.87 27.05
C GLN A 45 -30.82 -2.83 25.54
N THR A 46 -31.88 -3.08 24.82
CA THR A 46 -31.95 -2.92 23.37
C THR A 46 -31.98 -1.42 23.08
N LEU A 47 -30.84 -0.84 22.70
CA LEU A 47 -30.77 0.50 22.14
C LEU A 47 -31.26 0.42 20.71
N SER A 48 -32.38 1.10 20.42
CA SER A 48 -32.81 1.28 19.03
C SER A 48 -31.83 2.23 18.33
N LEU A 49 -31.22 1.76 17.24
CA LEU A 49 -30.43 2.60 16.32
C LEU A 49 -31.39 3.10 15.22
N PRO A 50 -31.86 4.32 15.28
CA PRO A 50 -32.81 4.85 14.28
C PRO A 50 -32.20 4.91 12.88
N TRP A 51 -30.85 5.02 12.76
CA TRP A 51 -30.14 5.18 11.50
C TRP A 51 -28.80 4.49 11.53
N GLY A 52 -28.33 4.01 10.35
CA GLY A 52 -27.00 3.45 10.17
C GLY A 52 -26.91 1.95 10.50
N VAL A 53 -25.68 1.46 10.54
CA VAL A 53 -25.34 0.05 10.79
C VAL A 53 -24.47 0.00 12.04
N PRO A 54 -24.72 -0.91 13.00
CA PRO A 54 -23.90 -1.05 14.19
C PRO A 54 -22.42 -1.27 13.83
N GLN A 55 -21.54 -0.55 14.50
CA GLN A 55 -20.09 -0.76 14.33
C GLN A 55 -19.71 -2.20 14.72
N GLY A 56 -19.01 -2.91 13.82
CA GLY A 56 -18.66 -4.31 13.99
C GLY A 56 -19.65 -5.29 13.34
N SER A 57 -20.73 -4.81 12.67
CA SER A 57 -21.58 -5.68 11.86
C SER A 57 -20.81 -6.25 10.66
N ILE A 58 -21.15 -7.46 10.25
CA ILE A 58 -20.51 -8.18 9.13
C ILE A 58 -20.73 -7.43 7.80
N LEU A 59 -21.91 -6.88 7.58
CA LEU A 59 -22.26 -6.17 6.35
C LEU A 59 -21.89 -4.69 6.35
N GLY A 60 -21.54 -4.11 7.49
CA GLY A 60 -21.23 -2.68 7.63
C GLY A 60 -20.21 -2.17 6.61
N PRO A 61 -19.05 -2.80 6.43
CA PRO A 61 -18.05 -2.36 5.45
C PRO A 61 -18.57 -2.41 4.00
N LEU A 62 -19.35 -3.44 3.65
CA LEU A 62 -19.91 -3.57 2.30
C LEU A 62 -20.97 -2.48 2.04
N LEU A 63 -21.88 -2.28 2.99
CA LEU A 63 -22.92 -1.26 2.89
C LEU A 63 -22.31 0.15 2.80
N PHE A 64 -21.24 0.42 3.56
CA PHE A 64 -20.53 1.68 3.47
C PHE A 64 -19.86 1.88 2.11
N CYS A 65 -19.24 0.85 1.54
CA CYS A 65 -18.66 0.93 0.19
C CYS A 65 -19.73 1.25 -0.87
N ILE A 66 -20.91 0.64 -0.77
CA ILE A 66 -22.05 0.94 -1.69
C ILE A 66 -22.53 2.38 -1.47
N TYR A 67 -22.63 2.81 -0.22
CA TYR A 67 -23.09 4.13 0.16
C TYR A 67 -22.19 5.26 -0.35
N ILE A 68 -20.87 5.08 -0.30
CA ILE A 68 -19.90 6.08 -0.76
C ILE A 68 -19.63 6.05 -2.27
N MET A 69 -20.07 5.00 -2.98
CA MET A 69 -19.79 4.82 -4.42
C MET A 69 -20.25 5.99 -5.29
N PRO A 70 -21.42 6.61 -5.08
CA PRO A 70 -21.89 7.75 -5.89
C PRO A 70 -20.96 8.98 -5.85
N LEU A 71 -20.18 9.15 -4.78
CA LEU A 71 -19.17 10.21 -4.69
C LEU A 71 -18.14 10.15 -5.85
N GLY A 72 -17.95 8.97 -6.42
CA GLY A 72 -17.12 8.79 -7.61
C GLY A 72 -17.59 9.57 -8.84
N ALA A 73 -18.87 9.88 -8.94
CA ALA A 73 -19.41 10.70 -10.03
C ALA A 73 -18.93 12.15 -9.93
N VAL A 74 -18.88 12.71 -8.72
CA VAL A 74 -18.37 14.06 -8.46
C VAL A 74 -16.91 14.18 -8.91
N PHE A 75 -16.06 13.22 -8.54
CA PHE A 75 -14.65 13.23 -8.97
C PHE A 75 -14.50 13.16 -10.50
N LYS A 76 -15.32 12.33 -11.16
CA LYS A 76 -15.29 12.17 -12.62
C LYS A 76 -15.72 13.44 -13.33
N GLN A 77 -16.74 14.15 -12.82
CA GLN A 77 -17.23 15.42 -13.36
C GLN A 77 -16.13 16.49 -13.41
N HIS A 78 -15.25 16.50 -12.39
CA HIS A 78 -14.11 17.41 -12.32
C HIS A 78 -12.82 16.88 -12.97
N ALA A 79 -12.89 15.73 -13.65
CA ALA A 79 -11.72 15.05 -14.24
C ALA A 79 -10.58 14.80 -13.22
N VAL A 80 -10.93 14.54 -11.97
CA VAL A 80 -10.00 14.27 -10.86
C VAL A 80 -9.87 12.77 -10.67
N SER A 81 -8.63 12.27 -10.62
CA SER A 81 -8.37 10.85 -10.31
C SER A 81 -8.50 10.61 -8.81
N TYR A 82 -9.11 9.49 -8.44
CA TYR A 82 -9.39 9.19 -7.03
C TYR A 82 -9.29 7.70 -6.72
N HIS A 83 -9.07 7.39 -5.44
CA HIS A 83 -9.22 6.05 -4.86
C HIS A 83 -10.00 6.14 -3.56
N LEU A 84 -11.01 5.29 -3.42
CA LEU A 84 -11.80 5.13 -2.20
C LEU A 84 -11.43 3.80 -1.53
N TYR A 85 -11.14 3.84 -0.25
CA TYR A 85 -10.89 2.66 0.57
C TYR A 85 -11.58 2.83 1.92
N ALA A 86 -12.78 2.27 2.05
CA ALA A 86 -13.66 2.51 3.19
C ALA A 86 -13.83 4.03 3.43
N ASP A 87 -13.46 4.51 4.62
CA ASP A 87 -13.49 5.91 5.03
C ASP A 87 -12.29 6.73 4.54
N ASP A 88 -11.25 6.10 4.01
CA ASP A 88 -10.09 6.78 3.43
C ASP A 88 -10.33 7.09 1.95
N CYS A 89 -10.19 8.37 1.57
CA CYS A 89 -10.21 8.83 0.18
C CYS A 89 -8.86 9.43 -0.20
N GLN A 90 -8.43 9.16 -1.42
CA GLN A 90 -7.26 9.78 -2.02
C GLN A 90 -7.63 10.42 -3.33
N ILE A 91 -7.21 11.65 -3.50
CA ILE A 91 -7.45 12.47 -4.69
C ILE A 91 -6.11 12.80 -5.30
N TYR A 92 -5.99 12.57 -6.61
CA TYR A 92 -4.78 12.85 -7.38
C TYR A 92 -5.09 13.93 -8.40
N PHE A 93 -4.34 15.01 -8.34
CA PHE A 93 -4.49 16.13 -9.25
C PHE A 93 -3.15 16.51 -9.87
N SER A 94 -3.10 16.54 -11.20
CA SER A 94 -1.88 16.85 -11.96
C SER A 94 -1.92 18.30 -12.43
N LEU A 95 -0.85 19.04 -12.17
CA LEU A 95 -0.70 20.44 -12.50
C LEU A 95 0.49 20.67 -13.43
N LYS A 96 0.28 21.31 -14.55
CA LYS A 96 1.36 21.86 -15.36
C LYS A 96 1.79 23.22 -14.78
N PRO A 97 3.02 23.67 -15.09
CA PRO A 97 3.41 25.03 -14.74
C PRO A 97 2.42 26.04 -15.31
N LYS A 98 1.87 26.91 -14.45
CA LYS A 98 0.84 27.91 -14.74
C LYS A 98 -0.62 27.42 -14.78
N ASP A 99 -0.89 26.14 -14.55
CA ASP A 99 -2.27 25.68 -14.39
C ASP A 99 -2.87 26.23 -13.10
N SER A 100 -4.17 26.50 -13.15
CA SER A 100 -4.94 26.93 -11.98
C SER A 100 -5.28 25.72 -11.09
N THR A 101 -5.23 25.91 -9.78
CA THR A 101 -5.72 24.97 -8.78
C THR A 101 -7.24 25.01 -8.60
N LYS A 102 -7.94 25.97 -9.27
CA LYS A 102 -9.37 26.16 -9.16
C LYS A 102 -10.19 24.88 -9.35
N PRO A 103 -9.94 24.03 -10.38
CA PRO A 103 -10.71 22.81 -10.57
C PRO A 103 -10.63 21.84 -9.39
N LEU A 104 -9.49 21.80 -8.68
CA LEU A 104 -9.34 21.00 -7.47
C LEU A 104 -10.23 21.55 -6.35
N PHE A 105 -10.25 22.86 -6.16
CA PHE A 105 -11.06 23.49 -5.12
C PHE A 105 -12.57 23.40 -5.42
N ASP A 106 -12.97 23.55 -6.66
CA ASP A 106 -14.37 23.36 -7.09
C ASP A 106 -14.80 21.92 -6.81
N CYS A 107 -13.95 20.94 -7.14
CA CYS A 107 -14.19 19.52 -6.80
C CYS A 107 -14.33 19.29 -5.30
N LEU A 108 -13.40 19.84 -4.49
CA LEU A 108 -13.44 19.67 -3.03
C LEU A 108 -14.66 20.34 -2.40
N HIS A 109 -15.13 21.46 -2.96
CA HIS A 109 -16.35 22.13 -2.52
C HIS A 109 -17.56 21.23 -2.75
N GLU A 110 -17.71 20.68 -3.95
CA GLU A 110 -18.81 19.77 -4.30
C GLU A 110 -18.76 18.48 -3.50
N VAL A 111 -17.55 17.93 -3.25
CA VAL A 111 -17.34 16.78 -2.37
C VAL A 111 -17.83 17.09 -0.95
N LYS A 112 -17.50 18.26 -0.39
CA LYS A 112 -17.97 18.65 0.95
C LYS A 112 -19.49 18.78 0.99
N GLN A 113 -20.10 19.35 -0.06
CA GLN A 113 -21.55 19.45 -0.17
C GLN A 113 -22.20 18.07 -0.24
N TRP A 114 -21.70 17.20 -1.13
CA TRP A 114 -22.22 15.84 -1.25
C TRP A 114 -22.13 15.07 0.07
N LEU A 115 -21.01 15.20 0.79
CA LEU A 115 -20.83 14.56 2.11
C LEU A 115 -21.87 15.08 3.11
N ALA A 116 -22.11 16.40 3.16
CA ALA A 116 -23.09 16.99 4.05
C ALA A 116 -24.51 16.49 3.75
N ASP A 117 -24.88 16.43 2.47
CA ASP A 117 -26.18 15.94 2.01
C ASP A 117 -26.38 14.45 2.33
N ASN A 118 -25.28 13.70 2.46
CA ASN A 118 -25.28 12.28 2.79
C ASN A 118 -24.86 12.01 4.26
N PHE A 119 -25.05 12.95 5.18
CA PHE A 119 -24.76 12.80 6.61
C PHE A 119 -23.33 12.37 6.94
N LEU A 120 -22.38 12.68 6.08
CA LEU A 120 -20.96 12.46 6.28
C LEU A 120 -20.26 13.80 6.50
N HIS A 121 -19.13 13.77 7.20
CA HIS A 121 -18.31 14.95 7.43
C HIS A 121 -16.86 14.68 7.09
N LEU A 122 -16.24 15.62 6.37
CA LEU A 122 -14.81 15.60 6.09
C LEU A 122 -14.05 15.91 7.39
N ASN A 123 -13.12 15.04 7.75
CA ASN A 123 -12.26 15.28 8.90
C ASN A 123 -11.05 16.12 8.46
N ASP A 124 -11.18 17.44 8.58
CA ASP A 124 -10.13 18.39 8.19
C ASP A 124 -8.81 18.15 8.94
N SER A 125 -8.86 17.72 10.22
CA SER A 125 -7.67 17.43 11.02
C SER A 125 -6.87 16.21 10.56
N LYS A 126 -7.51 15.29 9.80
CA LYS A 126 -6.88 14.11 9.19
C LYS A 126 -6.64 14.29 7.70
N THR A 127 -7.01 15.43 7.13
CA THR A 127 -6.72 15.73 5.73
C THR A 127 -5.26 16.10 5.59
N GLU A 128 -4.52 15.37 4.76
CA GLU A 128 -3.10 15.57 4.49
C GLU A 128 -2.90 15.78 2.99
N VAL A 129 -2.03 16.71 2.64
CA VAL A 129 -1.66 17.01 1.25
C VAL A 129 -0.17 16.75 1.05
N ILE A 130 0.16 16.01 0.01
CA ILE A 130 1.54 15.80 -0.40
C ILE A 130 1.75 16.27 -1.84
N VAL A 131 2.80 17.05 -2.05
CA VAL A 131 3.16 17.60 -3.35
C VAL A 131 4.34 16.84 -3.92
N PHE A 132 4.14 16.23 -5.08
CA PHE A 132 5.21 15.61 -5.85
C PHE A 132 5.62 16.54 -6.98
N SER A 133 6.74 17.23 -6.84
CA SER A 133 7.28 18.09 -7.87
C SER A 133 8.65 17.60 -8.37
N PRO A 134 9.01 17.89 -9.63
CA PRO A 134 10.36 17.70 -10.11
C PRO A 134 11.36 18.52 -9.27
N THR A 135 12.54 17.96 -9.02
CA THR A 135 13.60 18.63 -8.25
C THR A 135 14.07 19.95 -8.88
N SER A 136 13.76 20.17 -10.16
CA SER A 136 14.07 21.38 -10.90
C SER A 136 13.07 22.53 -10.68
N VAL A 137 11.92 22.26 -10.07
CA VAL A 137 10.92 23.29 -9.77
C VAL A 137 11.38 24.05 -8.54
N ARG A 138 11.63 25.34 -8.70
CA ARG A 138 12.03 26.25 -7.61
C ARG A 138 10.87 26.39 -6.62
N ALA A 139 11.20 26.61 -5.35
CA ALA A 139 10.21 26.82 -4.29
C ALA A 139 9.18 27.94 -4.62
N ALA A 140 9.60 28.95 -5.39
CA ALA A 140 8.73 30.03 -5.88
C ALA A 140 7.67 29.61 -6.91
N GLN A 141 7.72 28.38 -7.42
CA GLN A 141 6.78 27.83 -8.40
C GLN A 141 5.87 26.75 -7.79
N GLN A 142 5.81 26.67 -6.46
CA GLN A 142 4.86 25.78 -5.82
C GLN A 142 3.43 26.29 -6.08
N PRO A 143 2.48 25.36 -6.31
CA PRO A 143 1.09 25.75 -6.53
C PRO A 143 0.53 26.43 -5.28
N ASP A 144 -0.28 27.45 -5.49
CA ASP A 144 -1.07 28.02 -4.41
C ASP A 144 -2.17 27.04 -3.99
N LEU A 145 -2.07 26.55 -2.77
CA LEU A 145 -2.99 25.58 -2.20
C LEU A 145 -4.01 26.21 -1.25
N ASN A 146 -4.05 27.56 -1.20
CA ASN A 146 -5.05 28.29 -0.44
C ASN A 146 -5.28 27.70 0.96
N TYR A 147 -6.52 27.38 1.35
CA TYR A 147 -6.85 26.82 2.67
C TYR A 147 -6.26 25.41 2.94
N LEU A 148 -5.77 24.68 1.92
CA LEU A 148 -5.10 23.40 2.08
C LEU A 148 -3.60 23.55 2.43
N SER A 149 -3.04 24.76 2.34
CA SER A 149 -1.61 25.01 2.62
C SER A 149 -1.15 24.53 4.01
N PRO A 150 -1.95 24.68 5.09
CA PRO A 150 -1.58 24.15 6.41
C PRO A 150 -1.50 22.62 6.48
N ASN A 151 -2.19 21.93 5.57
CA ASN A 151 -2.25 20.47 5.51
C ASN A 151 -1.11 19.87 4.67
N VAL A 152 -0.25 20.69 4.07
CA VAL A 152 0.88 20.24 3.25
C VAL A 152 1.94 19.63 4.13
N THR A 153 2.26 18.37 3.85
CA THR A 153 3.30 17.64 4.57
C THR A 153 4.29 17.01 3.59
N SER A 154 5.52 16.81 4.06
CA SER A 154 6.53 16.06 3.30
C SER A 154 6.35 14.56 3.37
N VAL A 155 5.48 14.07 4.27
CA VAL A 155 5.23 12.65 4.54
C VAL A 155 3.76 12.44 4.84
N VAL A 156 3.13 11.56 4.10
CA VAL A 156 1.74 11.13 4.32
C VAL A 156 1.71 9.65 4.67
N SER A 157 0.92 9.28 5.66
CA SER A 157 0.67 7.87 5.99
C SER A 157 -0.58 7.39 5.26
N ASN A 158 -0.41 6.46 4.30
CA ASN A 158 -1.49 5.89 3.54
C ASN A 158 -1.57 4.38 3.74
N LEU A 159 -2.70 3.89 4.26
CA LEU A 159 -2.92 2.46 4.54
C LEU A 159 -1.72 1.80 5.24
N GLY A 160 -1.11 2.50 6.19
CA GLY A 160 0.04 2.01 6.94
C GLY A 160 1.40 2.14 6.24
N ILE A 161 1.44 2.74 5.04
CA ILE A 161 2.68 3.03 4.32
C ILE A 161 2.97 4.54 4.37
N ARG A 162 4.21 4.89 4.66
CA ARG A 162 4.67 6.29 4.64
C ARG A 162 5.17 6.65 3.26
N ILE A 163 4.49 7.58 2.61
CA ILE A 163 4.84 8.12 1.30
C ILE A 163 5.50 9.47 1.51
N TYR A 164 6.63 9.69 0.86
CA TYR A 164 7.42 10.91 0.94
C TYR A 164 7.32 11.70 -0.37
N SER A 165 7.32 13.03 -0.30
CA SER A 165 7.30 13.91 -1.47
C SER A 165 8.46 13.64 -2.44
N ALA A 166 9.58 13.15 -1.92
CA ALA A 166 10.72 12.71 -2.74
C ALA A 166 10.56 11.31 -3.34
N LEU A 167 9.47 10.57 -3.04
CA LEU A 167 9.25 9.17 -3.41
C LEU A 167 10.39 8.23 -2.98
N LYS A 168 11.13 8.59 -1.93
CA LYS A 168 12.16 7.76 -1.32
C LYS A 168 11.55 6.92 -0.22
N MET A 169 11.83 5.63 -0.20
CA MET A 169 11.26 4.68 0.77
C MET A 169 12.16 4.44 2.00
N ASP A 170 13.26 5.18 2.14
CA ASP A 170 14.25 4.95 3.21
C ASP A 170 13.63 5.04 4.62
N ALA A 171 12.75 6.02 4.85
CA ALA A 171 12.12 6.17 6.15
C ALA A 171 11.04 5.11 6.41
N GLN A 172 10.36 4.62 5.36
CA GLN A 172 9.48 3.45 5.47
C GLN A 172 10.30 2.22 5.86
N VAL A 173 11.42 1.97 5.18
CA VAL A 173 12.34 0.88 5.50
C VAL A 173 12.85 0.99 6.94
N ASN A 174 13.25 2.20 7.36
CA ASN A 174 13.69 2.44 8.75
C ASN A 174 12.61 2.11 9.78
N SER A 175 11.38 2.50 9.51
CA SER A 175 10.23 2.19 10.36
C SER A 175 9.97 0.69 10.44
N MET A 176 9.97 0.01 9.28
CA MET A 176 9.80 -1.45 9.20
C MET A 176 10.90 -2.19 9.98
N VAL A 177 12.16 -1.85 9.74
CA VAL A 177 13.31 -2.47 10.42
C VAL A 177 13.22 -2.29 11.94
N ARG A 178 12.91 -1.06 12.40
CA ARG A 178 12.74 -0.77 13.83
C ARG A 178 11.61 -1.59 14.45
N SER A 179 10.47 -1.64 13.79
CA SER A 179 9.31 -2.42 14.24
C SER A 179 9.62 -3.92 14.29
N CYS A 180 10.27 -4.46 13.26
CA CYS A 180 10.62 -5.88 13.22
C CYS A 180 11.60 -6.27 14.34
N PHE A 181 12.64 -5.47 14.59
CA PHE A 181 13.58 -5.75 15.68
C PHE A 181 12.94 -5.58 17.06
N TYR A 182 12.00 -4.64 17.20
CA TYR A 182 11.20 -4.53 18.41
C TYR A 182 10.44 -5.83 18.70
N HIS A 183 9.69 -6.33 17.71
CA HIS A 183 8.95 -7.59 17.86
C HIS A 183 9.88 -8.78 18.06
N LEU A 184 11.01 -8.85 17.35
CA LEU A 184 11.96 -9.96 17.50
C LEU A 184 12.53 -10.04 18.94
N ARG A 185 12.80 -8.88 19.56
CA ARG A 185 13.19 -8.82 20.99
C ARG A 185 12.11 -9.33 21.93
N HIS A 186 10.84 -9.02 21.67
CA HIS A 186 9.73 -9.52 22.48
C HIS A 186 9.52 -11.02 22.28
N ILE A 187 9.61 -11.50 21.05
CA ILE A 187 9.48 -12.91 20.72
C ILE A 187 10.65 -13.72 21.36
N SER A 188 11.82 -13.12 21.49
CA SER A 188 12.98 -13.82 22.09
C SER A 188 12.75 -14.25 23.55
N LYS A 189 11.92 -13.52 24.29
CA LYS A 189 11.53 -13.88 25.65
C LYS A 189 10.63 -15.12 25.72
N LEU A 190 9.99 -15.49 24.61
CA LEU A 190 9.08 -16.62 24.53
C LEU A 190 9.77 -17.89 24.00
N LYS A 191 11.07 -17.81 23.65
CA LYS A 191 11.79 -18.92 23.01
C LYS A 191 11.84 -20.20 23.87
N SER A 192 11.95 -20.06 25.18
CA SER A 192 11.97 -21.19 26.11
C SER A 192 10.60 -21.84 26.35
N ILE A 193 9.52 -21.13 26.01
CA ILE A 193 8.15 -21.56 26.29
C ILE A 193 7.48 -22.15 25.06
N LEU A 194 7.84 -21.63 23.85
CA LEU A 194 7.18 -22.02 22.61
C LEU A 194 7.93 -23.13 21.89
N SER A 195 7.19 -24.08 21.31
CA SER A 195 7.75 -25.03 20.36
C SER A 195 8.25 -24.31 19.10
N VAL A 196 9.20 -24.91 18.39
CA VAL A 196 9.79 -24.35 17.15
C VAL A 196 8.70 -24.01 16.12
N ARG A 197 7.68 -24.86 15.99
CA ARG A 197 6.54 -24.65 15.07
C ARG A 197 5.73 -23.41 15.45
N LEU A 198 5.42 -23.24 16.71
CA LEU A 198 4.68 -22.05 17.21
C LEU A 198 5.55 -20.79 17.07
N LEU A 199 6.82 -20.90 17.38
CA LEU A 199 7.78 -19.80 17.21
C LEU A 199 7.86 -19.35 15.75
N GLN A 200 7.90 -20.29 14.81
CA GLN A 200 7.85 -19.99 13.37
C GLN A 200 6.57 -19.25 12.99
N SER A 201 5.40 -19.69 13.48
CA SER A 201 4.12 -19.04 13.23
C SER A 201 4.11 -17.60 13.76
N VAL A 202 4.65 -17.37 14.97
CA VAL A 202 4.76 -16.02 15.57
C VAL A 202 5.72 -15.15 14.75
N ILE A 203 6.86 -15.68 14.30
CA ILE A 203 7.78 -14.93 13.42
C ILE A 203 7.07 -14.57 12.10
N HIS A 204 6.32 -15.48 11.51
CA HIS A 204 5.56 -15.16 10.29
C HIS A 204 4.51 -14.06 10.54
N ALA A 205 3.79 -14.12 11.66
CA ALA A 205 2.76 -13.13 11.99
C ALA A 205 3.34 -11.73 12.27
N PHE A 206 4.48 -11.61 12.93
CA PHE A 206 4.99 -10.32 13.39
C PHE A 206 6.18 -9.77 12.60
N ILE A 207 6.94 -10.60 11.90
CA ILE A 207 8.13 -10.19 11.14
C ILE A 207 7.87 -10.34 9.64
N THR A 208 7.55 -11.55 9.16
CA THR A 208 7.39 -11.82 7.73
C THR A 208 6.22 -11.02 7.15
N SER A 209 5.10 -10.94 7.86
CA SER A 209 3.93 -10.16 7.44
C SER A 209 4.28 -8.69 7.20
N ARG A 210 5.14 -8.09 8.05
CA ARG A 210 5.59 -6.71 7.88
C ARG A 210 6.55 -6.54 6.70
N LEU A 211 7.44 -7.51 6.47
CA LEU A 211 8.34 -7.48 5.31
C LEU A 211 7.60 -7.66 3.99
N ASP A 212 6.46 -8.35 4.01
CA ASP A 212 5.65 -8.63 2.82
C ASP A 212 4.52 -7.62 2.58
N TYR A 213 4.15 -6.84 3.60
CA TYR A 213 3.10 -5.85 3.46
C TYR A 213 3.52 -4.77 2.46
N SER A 214 2.79 -4.69 1.35
CA SER A 214 3.05 -3.73 0.25
C SER A 214 4.51 -3.68 -0.23
N ASN A 215 5.21 -4.81 -0.16
CA ASN A 215 6.63 -4.89 -0.52
C ASN A 215 6.90 -4.56 -2.00
N SER A 216 5.90 -4.63 -2.88
CA SER A 216 6.01 -4.16 -4.26
C SER A 216 6.35 -2.66 -4.36
N CYS A 217 5.96 -1.85 -3.37
CA CYS A 217 6.33 -0.43 -3.30
C CYS A 217 7.81 -0.21 -2.95
N LEU A 218 8.51 -1.24 -2.46
CA LEU A 218 9.93 -1.19 -2.10
C LEU A 218 10.85 -1.46 -3.29
N TYR A 219 10.29 -1.60 -4.49
CA TYR A 219 11.12 -1.74 -5.66
C TYR A 219 11.97 -0.49 -5.92
N GLY A 220 13.21 -0.72 -6.36
CA GLY A 220 14.14 0.37 -6.66
C GLY A 220 14.71 1.09 -5.43
N ILE A 221 14.50 0.56 -4.22
CA ILE A 221 15.21 1.04 -3.02
C ILE A 221 16.71 0.78 -3.16
N SER A 222 17.52 1.58 -2.44
CA SER A 222 18.96 1.41 -2.43
C SER A 222 19.39 0.04 -1.90
N GLU A 223 20.53 -0.48 -2.37
CA GLU A 223 21.09 -1.75 -1.85
C GLU A 223 21.33 -1.69 -0.33
N VAL A 224 21.64 -0.51 0.20
CA VAL A 224 21.77 -0.30 1.66
C VAL A 224 20.42 -0.52 2.36
N ALA A 225 19.34 0.01 1.82
CA ALA A 225 18.00 -0.17 2.37
C ALA A 225 17.55 -1.63 2.26
N LEU A 226 17.80 -2.27 1.12
CA LEU A 226 17.51 -3.69 0.90
C LEU A 226 18.28 -4.58 1.87
N SER A 227 19.58 -4.33 2.06
CA SER A 227 20.43 -5.08 3.01
C SER A 227 19.92 -4.98 4.45
N ARG A 228 19.34 -3.84 4.85
CA ARG A 228 18.75 -3.67 6.18
C ARG A 228 17.50 -4.53 6.38
N LEU A 229 16.64 -4.63 5.36
CA LEU A 229 15.49 -5.54 5.39
C LEU A 229 15.94 -6.99 5.40
N GLN A 230 16.96 -7.33 4.60
CA GLN A 230 17.54 -8.66 4.57
C GLN A 230 18.15 -9.03 5.93
N LEU A 231 18.78 -8.08 6.63
CA LEU A 231 19.32 -8.30 7.99
C LEU A 231 18.22 -8.70 8.98
N VAL A 232 17.04 -8.09 8.88
CA VAL A 232 15.87 -8.48 9.71
C VAL A 232 15.49 -9.93 9.46
N GLN A 233 15.36 -10.33 8.19
CA GLN A 233 15.03 -11.71 7.82
C GLN A 233 16.09 -12.68 8.30
N ASN A 234 17.37 -12.36 8.12
CA ASN A 234 18.49 -13.18 8.56
C ASN A 234 18.50 -13.35 10.09
N SER A 235 18.22 -12.28 10.82
CA SER A 235 18.14 -12.33 12.29
C SER A 235 16.99 -13.22 12.77
N ALA A 236 15.84 -13.13 12.11
CA ALA A 236 14.70 -13.99 12.42
C ALA A 236 14.98 -15.48 12.11
N ALA A 237 15.66 -15.75 10.99
CA ALA A 237 16.02 -17.11 10.61
C ALA A 237 17.03 -17.74 11.60
N ARG A 238 18.09 -17.00 11.97
CA ARG A 238 19.06 -17.47 12.98
C ARG A 238 18.40 -17.67 14.34
N PHE A 239 17.52 -16.76 14.74
CA PHE A 239 16.80 -16.87 15.99
C PHE A 239 15.95 -18.16 16.04
N LEU A 240 15.23 -18.47 14.95
CA LEU A 240 14.38 -19.66 14.85
C LEU A 240 15.19 -20.96 14.90
N THR A 241 16.32 -21.02 14.17
CA THR A 241 17.15 -22.22 14.04
C THR A 241 18.20 -22.37 15.15
N GLY A 242 18.43 -21.33 15.95
CA GLY A 242 19.51 -21.32 16.93
C GLY A 242 20.90 -21.20 16.31
N ALA A 243 21.00 -20.89 15.02
CA ALA A 243 22.29 -20.82 14.34
C ALA A 243 23.13 -19.62 14.80
N GLU A 244 24.41 -19.84 14.93
CA GLU A 244 25.36 -18.81 15.35
C GLU A 244 25.49 -17.69 14.30
N ARG A 245 25.94 -16.53 14.76
CA ARG A 245 26.11 -15.34 13.90
C ARG A 245 27.13 -15.56 12.77
N ARG A 246 28.09 -16.45 12.98
CA ARG A 246 29.17 -16.77 12.01
C ARG A 246 28.74 -17.70 10.88
N HIS A 247 27.67 -18.47 11.04
CA HIS A 247 27.20 -19.38 10.00
C HIS A 247 26.69 -18.62 8.77
N HIS A 248 26.99 -19.18 7.59
CA HIS A 248 26.40 -18.64 6.34
C HIS A 248 24.88 -18.72 6.38
N ILE A 249 24.23 -17.65 5.95
CA ILE A 249 22.77 -17.54 6.07
C ILE A 249 22.02 -18.27 4.96
N SER A 250 22.61 -18.41 3.77
CA SER A 250 21.94 -19.00 2.60
C SER A 250 21.45 -20.43 2.84
N PRO A 251 22.24 -21.36 3.43
CA PRO A 251 21.76 -22.70 3.76
C PRO A 251 20.57 -22.69 4.74
N ILE A 252 20.60 -21.78 5.72
CA ILE A 252 19.52 -21.64 6.71
C ILE A 252 18.23 -21.19 6.03
N LEU A 253 18.29 -20.18 5.17
CA LEU A 253 17.13 -19.70 4.42
C LEU A 253 16.60 -20.78 3.45
N LYS A 254 17.50 -21.55 2.80
CA LYS A 254 17.16 -22.68 1.94
C LYS A 254 16.38 -23.75 2.71
N THR A 255 16.87 -24.18 3.88
CA THR A 255 16.21 -25.16 4.75
C THR A 255 14.84 -24.67 5.26
N LEU A 256 14.72 -23.38 5.58
CA LEU A 256 13.46 -22.77 6.00
C LEU A 256 12.50 -22.50 4.85
N HIS A 257 12.91 -22.69 3.61
CA HIS A 257 12.19 -22.29 2.39
C HIS A 257 11.82 -20.79 2.36
N TRP A 258 12.71 -19.95 2.87
CA TRP A 258 12.51 -18.50 2.89
C TRP A 258 13.27 -17.82 1.77
N LEU A 259 12.54 -17.34 0.79
CA LEU A 259 13.12 -16.51 -0.28
C LEU A 259 13.70 -15.22 0.32
N PRO A 260 14.93 -14.80 -0.11
CA PRO A 260 15.48 -13.50 0.24
C PRO A 260 14.56 -12.33 -0.14
N VAL A 261 14.65 -11.22 0.61
CA VAL A 261 13.74 -10.06 0.48
C VAL A 261 13.65 -9.54 -0.96
N LYS A 262 14.78 -9.46 -1.68
CA LYS A 262 14.82 -9.05 -3.10
C LYS A 262 13.87 -9.88 -3.97
N PHE A 263 13.93 -11.19 -3.85
CA PHE A 263 13.07 -12.11 -4.62
C PHE A 263 11.61 -12.04 -4.19
N ARG A 264 11.34 -11.74 -2.91
CA ARG A 264 9.97 -11.55 -2.42
C ARG A 264 9.33 -10.30 -3.01
N ILE A 265 10.09 -9.20 -3.14
CA ILE A 265 9.64 -7.97 -3.82
C ILE A 265 9.34 -8.27 -5.29
N ASN A 266 10.28 -8.88 -6.00
CA ASN A 266 10.12 -9.22 -7.42
C ASN A 266 8.96 -10.19 -7.64
N TYR A 267 8.80 -11.18 -6.76
CA TYR A 267 7.67 -12.12 -6.80
C TYR A 267 6.34 -11.40 -6.72
N LYS A 268 6.20 -10.41 -5.83
CA LYS A 268 4.95 -9.66 -5.67
C LYS A 268 4.64 -8.83 -6.90
N ILE A 269 5.65 -8.17 -7.48
CA ILE A 269 5.50 -7.38 -8.70
C ILE A 269 5.07 -8.27 -9.87
N LEU A 270 5.75 -9.39 -10.09
CA LEU A 270 5.39 -10.33 -11.15
C LEU A 270 4.00 -10.94 -10.96
N LEU A 271 3.59 -11.17 -9.71
CA LEU A 271 2.23 -11.61 -9.42
C LEU A 271 1.19 -10.55 -9.81
N LEU A 272 1.47 -9.26 -9.53
CA LEU A 272 0.63 -8.15 -9.97
C LEU A 272 0.63 -8.05 -11.50
N THR A 273 1.80 -8.17 -12.15
CA THR A 273 1.94 -8.19 -13.62
C THR A 273 1.07 -9.28 -14.24
N PHE A 274 1.20 -10.52 -13.75
CA PHE A 274 0.37 -11.64 -14.24
C PHE A 274 -1.12 -11.34 -14.09
N LYS A 275 -1.53 -10.83 -12.94
CA LYS A 275 -2.93 -10.45 -12.69
C LYS A 275 -3.41 -9.33 -13.59
N SER A 276 -2.58 -8.31 -13.86
CA SER A 276 -2.89 -7.21 -14.77
C SER A 276 -3.12 -7.71 -16.20
N LEU A 277 -2.25 -8.60 -16.69
CA LEU A 277 -2.37 -9.19 -18.02
C LEU A 277 -3.60 -10.08 -18.18
N ASN A 278 -4.14 -10.61 -17.09
CA ASN A 278 -5.34 -11.47 -17.08
C ASN A 278 -6.60 -10.73 -16.56
N GLY A 279 -6.61 -9.41 -16.49
CA GLY A 279 -7.79 -8.62 -16.06
C GLY A 279 -8.25 -8.88 -14.62
N GLN A 280 -7.37 -9.37 -13.75
CA GLN A 280 -7.67 -9.73 -12.35
C GLN A 280 -7.30 -8.62 -11.35
N VAL A 281 -7.14 -7.41 -11.84
CA VAL A 281 -6.85 -6.19 -11.06
C VAL A 281 -7.69 -5.03 -11.62
N PRO A 282 -7.78 -3.90 -10.91
CA PRO A 282 -8.47 -2.73 -11.42
C PRO A 282 -7.94 -2.27 -12.80
N PRO A 283 -8.80 -1.75 -13.70
CA PRO A 283 -8.46 -1.39 -15.08
C PRO A 283 -7.23 -0.50 -15.20
N TYR A 284 -7.07 0.49 -14.30
CA TYR A 284 -5.92 1.41 -14.33
C TYR A 284 -4.55 0.72 -14.18
N LEU A 285 -4.50 -0.48 -13.60
CA LEU A 285 -3.26 -1.28 -13.56
C LEU A 285 -3.09 -2.11 -14.83
N CYS A 286 -4.18 -2.58 -15.44
CA CYS A 286 -4.13 -3.27 -16.73
C CYS A 286 -3.60 -2.35 -17.82
N ASP A 287 -4.07 -1.10 -17.84
CA ASP A 287 -3.73 -0.09 -18.85
C ASP A 287 -2.25 0.34 -18.80
N LEU A 288 -1.51 -0.04 -17.77
CA LEU A 288 -0.07 0.25 -17.65
C LEU A 288 0.82 -0.76 -18.38
N LEU A 289 0.28 -1.91 -18.80
CA LEU A 289 1.04 -3.03 -19.34
C LEU A 289 0.51 -3.43 -20.71
N HIS A 290 1.38 -3.42 -21.73
CA HIS A 290 1.03 -3.77 -23.09
C HIS A 290 1.97 -4.86 -23.61
N TYR A 291 1.41 -5.83 -24.34
CA TYR A 291 2.22 -6.78 -25.07
C TYR A 291 3.01 -6.09 -26.18
N ASN A 292 4.20 -6.57 -26.43
CA ASN A 292 5.02 -6.09 -27.52
C ASN A 292 4.57 -6.77 -28.82
N HIS A 293 3.96 -5.99 -29.70
CA HIS A 293 3.58 -6.41 -31.06
C HIS A 293 4.57 -5.83 -32.05
N PRO A 294 5.57 -6.59 -32.51
CA PRO A 294 6.53 -6.08 -33.49
C PRO A 294 5.80 -5.84 -34.82
N PRO A 295 6.20 -4.79 -35.59
CA PRO A 295 5.56 -4.45 -36.86
C PRO A 295 5.78 -5.49 -37.96
N CYS A 296 6.70 -6.42 -37.77
CA CYS A 296 6.96 -7.55 -38.68
C CYS A 296 6.89 -8.85 -37.91
N ALA A 297 6.46 -9.96 -38.51
CA ALA A 297 6.46 -11.28 -37.91
C ALA A 297 7.88 -11.69 -37.53
N LEU A 298 8.21 -11.57 -36.26
CA LEU A 298 9.49 -11.98 -35.70
C LEU A 298 9.32 -13.28 -34.90
N ARG A 299 10.39 -14.08 -34.82
CA ARG A 299 10.42 -15.29 -33.97
C ARG A 299 10.15 -15.02 -32.49
N SER A 300 10.14 -13.74 -32.08
CA SER A 300 9.85 -13.31 -30.72
C SER A 300 8.38 -13.00 -30.45
N GLU A 301 7.50 -13.07 -31.45
CA GLU A 301 6.07 -12.75 -31.32
C GLU A 301 5.38 -13.68 -30.29
N ASP A 302 5.69 -14.97 -30.35
CA ASP A 302 5.13 -15.97 -29.43
C ASP A 302 5.73 -15.95 -28.01
N GLN A 303 6.69 -15.06 -27.73
CA GLN A 303 7.37 -15.04 -26.43
C GLN A 303 6.62 -14.28 -25.33
N LEU A 304 5.44 -13.73 -25.60
CA LEU A 304 4.63 -12.98 -24.63
C LEU A 304 5.43 -11.88 -23.90
N LEU A 305 6.26 -11.15 -24.66
CA LEU A 305 7.05 -10.05 -24.12
C LEU A 305 6.18 -8.80 -23.93
N LEU A 306 6.55 -7.98 -22.98
CA LEU A 306 5.89 -6.69 -22.72
C LEU A 306 6.73 -5.54 -23.27
N THR A 307 6.05 -4.51 -23.75
CA THR A 307 6.67 -3.24 -24.14
C THR A 307 7.24 -2.54 -22.92
N VAL A 308 8.53 -2.17 -22.98
CA VAL A 308 9.19 -1.41 -21.91
C VAL A 308 9.19 0.07 -22.28
N PRO A 309 8.40 0.93 -21.62
CA PRO A 309 8.40 2.36 -21.89
C PRO A 309 9.76 2.98 -21.57
N LYS A 310 10.15 4.00 -22.36
CA LYS A 310 11.37 4.77 -22.08
C LYS A 310 11.17 5.67 -20.85
N ALA A 311 11.99 5.47 -19.82
CA ALA A 311 11.99 6.32 -18.63
C ALA A 311 12.96 7.49 -18.82
N ARG A 312 12.49 8.73 -18.63
CA ARG A 312 13.33 9.93 -18.69
C ARG A 312 14.27 10.08 -17.48
N LEU A 313 13.78 9.68 -16.30
CA LEU A 313 14.52 9.80 -15.04
C LEU A 313 14.94 8.40 -14.57
N LYS A 314 16.24 8.18 -14.45
CA LYS A 314 16.79 6.90 -13.99
C LYS A 314 16.29 6.50 -12.60
N THR A 315 16.14 7.46 -11.69
CA THR A 315 15.79 7.15 -10.29
C THR A 315 14.30 6.89 -10.07
N ARG A 316 13.42 7.79 -10.55
CA ARG A 316 11.96 7.69 -10.31
C ARG A 316 11.23 6.98 -11.45
N GLY A 317 11.64 7.26 -12.69
CA GLY A 317 10.99 6.69 -13.87
C GLY A 317 11.24 5.17 -13.99
N GLU A 318 12.45 4.72 -13.70
CA GLU A 318 12.77 3.29 -13.75
C GLU A 318 12.12 2.48 -12.64
N SER A 319 11.74 3.12 -11.53
CA SER A 319 11.00 2.48 -10.43
C SER A 319 9.49 2.48 -10.65
N ALA A 320 8.98 3.10 -11.71
CA ALA A 320 7.56 3.06 -12.02
C ALA A 320 7.13 1.63 -12.41
N PHE A 321 5.95 1.20 -11.95
CA PHE A 321 5.42 -0.14 -12.24
C PHE A 321 5.35 -0.39 -13.75
N SER A 322 4.90 0.59 -14.55
CA SER A 322 4.82 0.51 -16.01
C SER A 322 6.16 0.28 -16.73
N VAL A 323 7.28 0.57 -16.06
CA VAL A 323 8.64 0.38 -16.64
C VAL A 323 9.30 -0.87 -16.07
N TYR A 324 9.18 -1.06 -14.76
CA TYR A 324 9.89 -2.14 -14.11
C TYR A 324 9.22 -3.50 -14.28
N ALA A 325 7.91 -3.53 -14.17
CA ALA A 325 7.16 -4.78 -14.31
C ALA A 325 7.42 -5.45 -15.68
N PRO A 326 7.39 -4.74 -16.84
CA PRO A 326 7.81 -5.29 -18.12
C PRO A 326 9.26 -5.76 -18.16
N LYS A 327 10.21 -5.00 -17.60
CA LYS A 327 11.62 -5.43 -17.55
C LYS A 327 11.77 -6.76 -16.82
N LEU A 328 11.13 -6.87 -15.66
CA LEU A 328 11.18 -8.06 -14.83
C LEU A 328 10.44 -9.25 -15.48
N TRP A 329 9.29 -8.98 -16.11
CA TRP A 329 8.52 -9.97 -16.86
C TRP A 329 9.33 -10.54 -18.02
N ASN A 330 9.95 -9.69 -18.81
CA ASN A 330 10.73 -10.08 -19.99
C ASN A 330 11.98 -10.90 -19.62
N SER A 331 12.47 -10.77 -18.39
CA SER A 331 13.59 -11.59 -17.88
C SER A 331 13.19 -13.01 -17.49
N LEU A 332 11.89 -13.33 -17.43
CA LEU A 332 11.43 -14.67 -17.07
C LEU A 332 11.59 -15.64 -18.26
N PRO A 333 11.86 -16.94 -18.01
CA PRO A 333 11.75 -17.97 -19.01
C PRO A 333 10.33 -18.07 -19.59
N LEU A 334 10.22 -18.40 -20.87
CA LEU A 334 8.93 -18.51 -21.58
C LEU A 334 7.95 -19.44 -20.86
N GLN A 335 8.44 -20.57 -20.35
CA GLN A 335 7.62 -21.54 -19.61
C GLN A 335 6.89 -20.93 -18.39
N VAL A 336 7.48 -19.92 -17.74
CA VAL A 336 6.86 -19.23 -16.62
C VAL A 336 5.80 -18.26 -17.13
N ARG A 337 6.10 -17.51 -18.21
CA ARG A 337 5.18 -16.52 -18.81
C ARG A 337 3.92 -17.17 -19.41
N GLN A 338 4.05 -18.39 -19.94
CA GLN A 338 2.95 -19.17 -20.53
C GLN A 338 2.07 -19.90 -19.51
N ALA A 339 2.15 -19.56 -18.22
CA ALA A 339 1.30 -20.17 -17.22
C ALA A 339 -0.18 -19.81 -17.46
N SER A 340 -1.05 -20.84 -17.60
CA SER A 340 -2.48 -20.66 -17.88
C SER A 340 -3.24 -20.08 -16.69
N PHE A 341 -2.82 -20.40 -15.46
CA PHE A 341 -3.52 -20.04 -14.23
C PHE A 341 -2.54 -19.49 -13.20
N ILE A 342 -3.07 -18.61 -12.36
CA ILE A 342 -2.30 -17.97 -11.28
C ILE A 342 -1.63 -18.96 -10.32
N ALA A 343 -2.23 -20.13 -10.09
CA ALA A 343 -1.65 -21.17 -9.24
C ALA A 343 -0.39 -21.77 -9.85
N ILE A 344 -0.43 -22.06 -11.17
CA ILE A 344 0.72 -22.58 -11.92
C ILE A 344 1.81 -21.52 -12.00
N PHE A 345 1.44 -20.26 -12.31
CA PHE A 345 2.39 -19.15 -12.33
C PHE A 345 3.13 -19.00 -10.99
N LYS A 346 2.38 -18.98 -9.87
CA LYS A 346 2.95 -18.89 -8.52
C LYS A 346 3.93 -20.02 -8.22
N SER A 347 3.58 -21.25 -8.60
CA SER A 347 4.43 -22.42 -8.36
C SER A 347 5.72 -22.32 -9.16
N ARG A 348 5.63 -22.11 -10.49
CA ARG A 348 6.80 -21.98 -11.37
C ARG A 348 7.70 -20.83 -10.97
N LEU A 349 7.13 -19.69 -10.63
CA LEU A 349 7.88 -18.51 -10.21
C LEU A 349 8.61 -18.72 -8.87
N LYS A 350 7.98 -19.41 -7.91
CA LYS A 350 8.63 -19.77 -6.65
C LYS A 350 9.83 -20.70 -6.88
N THR A 351 9.65 -21.73 -7.69
CA THR A 351 10.73 -22.68 -8.03
C THR A 351 11.89 -21.94 -8.70
N LEU A 352 11.59 -21.11 -9.73
CA LEU A 352 12.60 -20.32 -10.42
C LEU A 352 13.40 -19.43 -9.47
N TYR A 353 12.71 -18.69 -8.62
CA TYR A 353 13.39 -17.78 -7.67
C TYR A 353 14.12 -18.53 -6.56
N PHE A 354 13.67 -19.72 -6.21
CA PHE A 354 14.39 -20.55 -5.27
C PHE A 354 15.71 -21.04 -5.88
N THR A 355 15.69 -21.47 -7.15
CA THR A 355 16.92 -21.83 -7.89
C THR A 355 17.86 -20.61 -7.98
N TYR A 356 17.37 -19.44 -8.39
CA TYR A 356 18.21 -18.23 -8.50
C TYR A 356 18.80 -17.76 -7.16
N ALA A 357 18.12 -18.05 -6.06
CA ALA A 357 18.55 -17.61 -4.73
C ALA A 357 19.61 -18.54 -4.10
N PHE A 358 19.57 -19.85 -4.41
CA PHE A 358 20.29 -20.85 -3.67
C PHE A 358 21.11 -21.83 -4.53
N ASP A 359 20.83 -21.91 -5.82
CA ASP A 359 21.52 -22.79 -6.77
C ASP A 359 21.81 -21.97 -8.05
N PRO A 360 22.66 -20.91 -7.98
CA PRO A 360 22.96 -20.00 -9.09
C PRO A 360 23.77 -20.67 -10.22
#